data_ea469dad40400a63a8e28c966fd2f775
#
_entry.id   ea469dad40400a63a8e28c966fd2f775
#
_cell.length_a   1.000
_cell.length_b   1.000
_cell.length_c   1.000
_cell.angle_alpha   90.00
_cell.angle_beta   90.00
_cell.angle_gamma   90.00
#
_symmetry.space_group_name_H-M   'P 1'
#
loop_
_entity.id
_entity.type
_entity.pdbx_description
1 polymer ?
#
loop_
_entity_poly.entity_id
_entity_poly.type
_entity_poly.pdbx_seq_one_letter_code
_entity_poly.pdbx_strand_id
1 'polypeptide(L)'
;MTAISTNTITVLNPTAPPRELSHSMALRPEDLRGRTVGFLWNSKPNGDALFSRLEELLREKYEITLTSHQRKPTASLPADDQILEELATTADAVVVGLGD
;
A
#
# COMPACT_ATOMS: atom_id res chain seq x y z
N MET A 1 2.04 54.12 -22.35
CA MET A 1 2.01 52.79 -21.85
C MET A 1 0.72 52.08 -22.22
N THR A 2 0.85 50.98 -22.80
CA THR A 2 -0.30 50.20 -23.20
C THR A 2 -0.86 49.48 -21.98
N ALA A 3 -2.09 49.77 -21.65
CA ALA A 3 -2.75 48.99 -20.63
C ALA A 3 -2.91 47.56 -21.16
N ILE A 4 -2.33 46.65 -20.45
CA ILE A 4 -2.54 45.25 -20.78
C ILE A 4 -3.98 44.93 -20.42
N SER A 5 -4.73 44.51 -21.44
CA SER A 5 -6.07 44.05 -21.20
C SER A 5 -6.06 42.92 -20.18
N THR A 6 -6.63 43.18 -19.05
CA THR A 6 -6.67 42.22 -17.99
C THR A 6 -7.98 41.45 -18.03
N ASN A 7 -8.16 40.66 -19.08
CA ASN A 7 -9.21 39.68 -19.06
C ASN A 7 -8.76 38.54 -18.16
N THR A 8 -8.96 38.71 -16.88
CA THR A 8 -8.59 37.69 -15.90
C THR A 8 -9.86 36.99 -15.40
N ILE A 9 -9.71 35.70 -15.18
CA ILE A 9 -10.74 34.89 -14.57
C ILE A 9 -10.22 34.46 -13.20
N THR A 10 -11.07 34.67 -12.19
CA THR A 10 -10.74 34.16 -10.86
C THR A 10 -11.25 32.72 -10.75
N VAL A 11 -10.33 31.80 -10.47
CA VAL A 11 -10.66 30.40 -10.24
C VAL A 11 -10.21 30.04 -8.84
N LEU A 12 -11.00 29.19 -8.22
CA LEU A 12 -10.63 28.63 -6.93
C LEU A 12 -9.55 27.57 -7.14
N ASN A 13 -8.54 27.59 -6.30
CA ASN A 13 -7.50 26.58 -6.32
C ASN A 13 -8.07 25.28 -5.70
N PRO A 14 -8.21 24.21 -6.48
CA PRO A 14 -8.80 22.96 -5.97
C PRO A 14 -7.84 22.13 -5.14
N THR A 15 -6.57 22.53 -5.08
CA THR A 15 -5.58 21.75 -4.32
C THR A 15 -5.75 21.95 -2.83
N ALA A 16 -5.78 20.85 -2.11
CA ALA A 16 -5.74 20.88 -0.66
C ALA A 16 -4.28 20.86 -0.18
N PRO A 17 -4.00 21.47 0.99
CA PRO A 17 -2.68 21.30 1.57
C PRO A 17 -2.41 19.83 1.87
N PRO A 18 -1.13 19.41 1.87
CA PRO A 18 -0.78 18.03 2.24
C PRO A 18 -1.34 17.69 3.62
N ARG A 19 -1.85 16.47 3.73
CA ARG A 19 -2.35 15.99 5.02
C ARG A 19 -1.17 15.76 5.94
N GLU A 20 -1.24 16.32 7.13
CA GLU A 20 -0.28 15.98 8.17
C GLU A 20 -0.64 14.59 8.72
N LEU A 21 0.27 13.65 8.54
CA LEU A 21 0.08 12.30 9.07
C LEU A 21 0.73 12.22 10.44
N SER A 22 -0.01 11.71 11.40
CA SER A 22 0.48 11.49 12.76
C SER A 22 1.35 10.24 12.87
N HIS A 23 1.42 9.46 11.80
CA HIS A 23 2.15 8.19 11.80
C HIS A 23 3.42 8.31 10.96
N SER A 24 4.52 7.83 11.53
CA SER A 24 5.77 7.68 10.79
C SER A 24 5.72 6.41 9.95
N MET A 25 6.60 6.32 8.97
CA MET A 25 6.80 5.08 8.21
C MET A 25 7.37 4.00 9.12
N ALA A 26 6.98 2.76 8.87
CA ALA A 26 7.54 1.63 9.58
C ALA A 26 9.05 1.53 9.35
N LEU A 27 9.75 1.03 10.35
CA LEU A 27 11.17 0.76 10.22
C LEU A 27 11.39 -0.35 9.18
N ARG A 28 12.34 -0.13 8.29
CA ARG A 28 12.66 -1.10 7.27
C ARG A 28 13.52 -2.22 7.88
N PRO A 29 13.18 -3.50 7.66
CA PRO A 29 14.06 -4.58 8.07
C PRO A 29 15.36 -4.56 7.25
N GLU A 30 16.45 -5.05 7.83
CA GLU A 30 17.75 -5.08 7.15
C GLU A 30 17.73 -5.99 5.93
N ASP A 31 17.07 -7.14 6.04
CA ASP A 31 16.84 -8.07 4.95
C ASP A 31 15.53 -8.84 5.20
N LEU A 32 15.17 -9.71 4.27
CA LEU A 32 13.95 -10.50 4.38
C LEU A 32 14.22 -11.94 4.83
N ARG A 33 15.47 -12.32 4.97
CA ARG A 33 15.83 -13.70 5.32
C ARG A 33 15.25 -14.08 6.67
N GLY A 34 14.54 -15.19 6.71
CA GLY A 34 13.90 -15.68 7.92
C GLY A 34 12.72 -14.86 8.40
N ARG A 35 12.28 -13.88 7.63
CA ARG A 35 11.19 -12.98 8.02
C ARG A 35 9.85 -13.51 7.57
N THR A 36 8.81 -13.01 8.22
CA THR A 36 7.43 -13.26 7.84
C THR A 36 6.93 -12.14 6.95
N VAL A 37 6.41 -12.49 5.78
CA VAL A 37 5.84 -11.52 4.84
C VAL A 37 4.33 -11.72 4.78
N GLY A 38 3.60 -10.65 5.01
CA GLY A 38 2.15 -10.61 4.85
C GLY A 38 1.77 -10.07 3.47
N PHE A 39 0.62 -10.52 3.00
CA PHE A 39 0.05 -10.04 1.73
C PHE A 39 -1.38 -9.59 2.00
N LEU A 40 -1.70 -8.38 1.60
CA LEU A 40 -3.05 -7.85 1.70
C LEU A 40 -3.59 -7.57 0.30
N TRP A 41 -4.54 -8.36 -0.11
CA TRP A 41 -5.16 -8.27 -1.43
C TRP A 41 -6.51 -7.55 -1.35
N ASN A 42 -6.74 -6.62 -2.26
CA ASN A 42 -7.97 -5.84 -2.32
C ASN A 42 -9.04 -6.46 -3.22
N SER A 43 -8.92 -7.73 -3.54
CA SER A 43 -9.87 -8.51 -4.35
C SER A 43 -9.92 -8.15 -5.84
N LYS A 44 -9.02 -7.32 -6.33
CA LYS A 44 -8.95 -7.06 -7.77
C LYS A 44 -8.49 -8.31 -8.52
N PRO A 45 -9.04 -8.56 -9.73
CA PRO A 45 -8.72 -9.78 -10.48
C PRO A 45 -7.22 -9.98 -10.69
N ASN A 46 -6.79 -11.23 -10.60
CA ASN A 46 -5.41 -11.68 -10.78
C ASN A 46 -4.43 -11.28 -9.68
N GLY A 47 -4.86 -10.54 -8.66
CA GLY A 47 -3.99 -10.19 -7.55
C GLY A 47 -3.53 -11.42 -6.75
N ASP A 48 -4.39 -12.39 -6.59
CA ASP A 48 -4.07 -13.66 -5.94
C ASP A 48 -2.98 -14.42 -6.70
N ALA A 49 -3.09 -14.50 -8.02
CA ALA A 49 -2.07 -15.15 -8.85
C ALA A 49 -0.73 -14.40 -8.79
N LEU A 50 -0.78 -13.07 -8.84
CA LEU A 50 0.42 -12.24 -8.73
C LEU A 50 1.11 -12.44 -7.38
N PHE A 51 0.35 -12.42 -6.30
CA PHE A 51 0.91 -12.58 -4.96
C PHE A 51 1.45 -14.00 -4.73
N SER A 52 0.81 -15.02 -5.27
CA SER A 52 1.34 -16.39 -5.19
C SER A 52 2.68 -16.50 -5.89
N ARG A 53 2.81 -15.90 -7.05
CA ARG A 53 4.07 -15.91 -7.78
C ARG A 53 5.15 -15.08 -7.07
N LEU A 54 4.77 -13.95 -6.52
CA LEU A 54 5.69 -13.12 -5.75
C LEU A 54 6.18 -13.86 -4.50
N GLU A 55 5.30 -14.58 -3.82
CA GLU A 55 5.67 -15.42 -2.67
C GLU A 55 6.71 -16.46 -3.05
N GLU A 56 6.51 -17.17 -4.16
CA GLU A 56 7.49 -18.14 -4.65
C GLU A 56 8.86 -17.50 -4.86
N LEU A 57 8.87 -16.34 -5.52
CA LEU A 57 10.13 -15.63 -5.80
C LEU A 57 10.81 -15.14 -4.52
N LEU A 58 10.04 -14.67 -3.55
CA LEU A 58 10.59 -14.22 -2.28
C LEU A 58 11.17 -15.38 -1.48
N ARG A 59 10.53 -16.53 -1.50
CA ARG A 59 11.06 -17.75 -0.87
C ARG A 59 12.37 -18.20 -1.53
N GLU A 60 12.40 -18.19 -2.84
CA GLU A 60 13.56 -18.64 -3.60
C GLU A 60 14.76 -17.70 -3.46
N LYS A 61 14.53 -16.40 -3.58
CA LYS A 61 15.61 -15.41 -3.65
C LYS A 61 15.99 -14.82 -2.31
N TYR A 62 15.04 -14.69 -1.40
CA TYR A 62 15.23 -13.96 -0.15
C TYR A 62 15.01 -14.82 1.09
N GLU A 63 14.68 -16.08 0.90
CA GLU A 63 14.55 -17.07 2.00
C GLU A 63 13.61 -16.65 3.11
N ILE A 64 12.45 -16.07 2.75
CA ILE A 64 11.41 -15.80 3.74
C ILE A 64 10.89 -17.13 4.33
N THR A 65 10.47 -17.11 5.58
CA THR A 65 10.07 -18.35 6.27
C THR A 65 8.55 -18.55 6.32
N LEU A 66 7.82 -17.51 6.64
CA LEU A 66 6.38 -17.60 6.78
C LEU A 66 5.68 -16.55 5.94
N THR A 67 4.48 -16.89 5.50
CA THR A 67 3.62 -15.95 4.79
C THR A 67 2.23 -15.94 5.38
N SER A 68 1.57 -14.80 5.28
CA SER A 68 0.18 -14.64 5.69
C SER A 68 -0.53 -13.90 4.58
N HIS A 69 -1.62 -14.48 4.09
CA HIS A 69 -2.43 -13.88 3.04
C HIS A 69 -3.76 -13.42 3.63
N GLN A 70 -4.02 -12.14 3.53
CA GLN A 70 -5.27 -11.53 3.92
C GLN A 70 -5.96 -10.91 2.72
N ARG A 71 -7.28 -10.91 2.74
CA ARG A 71 -8.08 -10.37 1.66
C ARG A 71 -9.14 -9.43 2.23
N LYS A 72 -9.25 -8.23 1.69
CA LYS A 72 -10.40 -7.40 1.98
C LYS A 72 -11.48 -7.63 0.91
N PRO A 73 -12.76 -7.54 1.29
CA PRO A 73 -13.88 -7.94 0.40
C PRO A 73 -13.99 -7.11 -0.86
N THR A 74 -13.62 -5.85 -0.81
CA THR A 74 -13.76 -4.93 -1.94
C THR A 74 -12.63 -3.92 -1.95
N ALA A 75 -12.24 -3.49 -3.15
CA ALA A 75 -11.21 -2.47 -3.34
C ALA A 75 -11.65 -1.08 -2.86
N SER A 76 -12.95 -0.83 -2.77
CA SER A 76 -13.49 0.50 -2.47
C SER A 76 -13.55 0.83 -0.97
N LEU A 77 -13.35 -0.14 -0.11
CA LEU A 77 -13.36 0.06 1.34
C LEU A 77 -11.99 -0.24 1.94
N PRO A 78 -11.64 0.40 3.05
CA PRO A 78 -10.41 0.05 3.76
C PRO A 78 -10.51 -1.35 4.37
N ALA A 79 -9.36 -1.94 4.70
CA ALA A 79 -9.31 -3.22 5.39
C ALA A 79 -9.83 -3.06 6.81
N ASP A 80 -10.42 -4.14 7.33
CA ASP A 80 -10.87 -4.17 8.72
C ASP A 80 -9.68 -3.99 9.68
N ASP A 81 -9.94 -3.35 10.81
CA ASP A 81 -8.93 -3.16 11.84
C ASP A 81 -8.33 -4.49 12.31
N GLN A 82 -9.15 -5.55 12.38
CA GLN A 82 -8.68 -6.88 12.75
C GLN A 82 -7.64 -7.42 11.77
N ILE A 83 -7.86 -7.23 10.48
CA ILE A 83 -6.88 -7.63 9.44
C ILE A 83 -5.59 -6.85 9.60
N LEU A 84 -5.69 -5.53 9.82
CA LEU A 84 -4.53 -4.68 10.00
C LEU A 84 -3.74 -5.05 11.25
N GLU A 85 -4.42 -5.35 12.35
CA GLU A 85 -3.77 -5.79 13.58
C GLU A 85 -3.08 -7.14 13.42
N GLU A 86 -3.71 -8.09 12.77
CA GLU A 86 -3.10 -9.39 12.51
C GLU A 86 -1.82 -9.25 11.69
N LEU A 87 -1.87 -8.46 10.62
CA LEU A 87 -0.68 -8.21 9.81
C LEU A 87 0.40 -7.47 10.59
N ALA A 88 0.03 -6.48 11.38
CA ALA A 88 0.98 -5.70 12.17
C ALA A 88 1.68 -6.52 13.24
N THR A 89 1.00 -7.52 13.80
CA THR A 89 1.58 -8.36 14.87
C THR A 89 2.34 -9.57 14.33
N THR A 90 1.99 -10.07 13.16
CA THR A 90 2.57 -11.31 12.62
C THR A 90 3.61 -11.10 11.54
N ALA A 91 3.54 -10.01 10.79
CA ALA A 91 4.40 -9.79 9.64
C ALA A 91 5.52 -8.81 9.93
N ASP A 92 6.70 -9.08 9.39
CA ASP A 92 7.83 -8.16 9.42
C ASP A 92 7.77 -7.17 8.25
N ALA A 93 7.14 -7.58 7.16
CA ALA A 93 6.90 -6.75 5.98
C ALA A 93 5.57 -7.14 5.36
N VAL A 94 4.90 -6.19 4.75
CA VAL A 94 3.58 -6.43 4.12
C VAL A 94 3.58 -5.90 2.70
N VAL A 95 3.09 -6.73 1.78
CA VAL A 95 2.82 -6.35 0.39
C VAL A 95 1.34 -6.06 0.25
N VAL A 96 1.01 -4.87 -0.20
CA VAL A 96 -0.37 -4.44 -0.38
C VAL A 96 -0.62 -4.16 -1.86
N GLY A 97 -1.71 -4.60 -2.38
CA GLY A 97 -2.09 -4.37 -3.78
C GLY A 97 -3.53 -4.80 -4.05
N LEU A 98 -4.11 -4.43 -5.16
CA LEU A 98 -3.48 -3.78 -6.31
C LEU A 98 -4.07 -2.37 -6.49
N GLY A 99 -3.25 -1.44 -6.96
CA GLY A 99 -3.75 -0.15 -7.40
C GLY A 99 -4.43 -0.21 -8.76
N ASP A 100 -5.10 0.85 -9.12
CA ASP A 100 -5.66 1.01 -10.46
C ASP A 100 -4.65 1.60 -11.42
#